data_769cdf9e83f34e4175476a05b28fffaf
#
_entry.id   769cdf9e83f34e4175476a05b28fffaf
#
_cell.length_a   1.000
_cell.length_b   1.000
_cell.length_c   1.000
_cell.angle_alpha   90.00
_cell.angle_beta   90.00
_cell.angle_gamma   90.00
#
_symmetry.space_group_name_H-M   'P 1'
#
loop_
_entity.id
_entity.type
_entity.pdbx_description
1 polymer ?
#
loop_
_entity_poly.entity_id
_entity_poly.type
_entity_poly.pdbx_seq_one_letter_code
_entity_poly.pdbx_strand_id
1 'polypeptide(L)'
;MVENIIELKNLCKSYDELTILDNFSLNIKKNEFLTLLGPSGCGKTTTLKIIAGFEYADDGKVIFEGKDINNTPPYQRPVNTVFQKYALFPHMNIYENIAFGLRIKKLPKEEIDRKVKEMLKLVALEGYENRKVDSLSGGQQQRIAIARALVNEPKVLLLDEPLGALDLKLRQEMQIELKRMQQKLGITFIFVTH
;
A
#
# COMPACT_ATOMS: atom_id res chain seq x y z
N MET A 1 4.71 3.63 26.09
CA MET A 1 4.02 4.59 25.22
C MET A 1 3.89 3.93 23.85
N VAL A 2 2.72 4.01 23.19
CA VAL A 2 2.56 3.47 21.83
C VAL A 2 3.30 4.40 20.88
N GLU A 3 4.24 3.87 20.11
CA GLU A 3 5.11 4.62 19.22
C GLU A 3 4.38 4.95 17.92
N ASN A 4 4.41 6.23 17.50
CA ASN A 4 3.91 6.64 16.18
C ASN A 4 4.91 6.24 15.11
N ILE A 5 4.43 5.59 14.05
CA ILE A 5 5.25 5.27 12.88
C ILE A 5 5.23 6.42 11.88
N ILE A 6 4.08 7.10 11.73
CA ILE A 6 3.93 8.29 10.90
C ILE A 6 3.22 9.38 11.70
N GLU A 7 3.72 10.61 11.58
CA GLU A 7 3.06 11.80 12.08
C GLU A 7 2.91 12.80 10.93
N LEU A 8 1.68 13.17 10.63
CA LEU A 8 1.36 14.26 9.73
C LEU A 8 1.13 15.50 10.58
N LYS A 9 1.86 16.58 10.32
CA LYS A 9 1.80 17.82 11.10
C LYS A 9 1.42 18.98 10.21
N ASN A 10 0.24 19.52 10.45
CA ASN A 10 -0.27 20.75 9.83
C ASN A 10 -0.17 20.74 8.30
N LEU A 11 -0.48 19.60 7.67
CA LEU A 11 -0.41 19.48 6.22
C LEU A 11 -1.42 20.38 5.54
N CYS A 12 -0.95 21.18 4.61
CA CYS A 12 -1.77 21.98 3.70
C CYS A 12 -1.52 21.50 2.27
N LYS A 13 -2.59 21.39 1.48
CA LYS A 13 -2.53 21.05 0.06
C LYS A 13 -3.68 21.68 -0.68
N SER A 14 -3.35 22.42 -1.74
CA SER A 14 -4.32 23.00 -2.66
C SER A 14 -4.01 22.58 -4.09
N TYR A 15 -5.02 22.51 -4.92
CA TYR A 15 -4.90 22.40 -6.37
C TYR A 15 -5.66 23.59 -6.96
N ASP A 16 -4.93 24.46 -7.64
CA ASP A 16 -5.42 25.76 -8.09
C ASP A 16 -6.06 26.54 -6.93
N GLU A 17 -7.35 26.90 -7.02
CA GLU A 17 -8.08 27.62 -5.97
C GLU A 17 -8.77 26.69 -4.94
N LEU A 18 -8.69 25.36 -5.11
CA LEU A 18 -9.36 24.39 -4.25
C LEU A 18 -8.43 23.85 -3.17
N THR A 19 -8.65 24.22 -1.91
CA THR A 19 -7.97 23.63 -0.76
C THR A 19 -8.51 22.24 -0.45
N ILE A 20 -7.62 21.25 -0.48
CA ILE A 20 -7.94 19.84 -0.22
C ILE A 20 -7.56 19.42 1.20
N LEU A 21 -6.41 19.88 1.68
CA LEU A 21 -5.99 19.70 3.07
C LEU A 21 -5.73 21.08 3.66
N ASP A 22 -6.33 21.35 4.80
CA ASP A 22 -6.18 22.58 5.56
C ASP A 22 -5.75 22.25 6.98
N ASN A 23 -4.48 22.53 7.28
CA ASN A 23 -3.87 22.32 8.61
C ASN A 23 -4.12 20.90 9.17
N PHE A 24 -4.10 19.89 8.29
CA PHE A 24 -4.44 18.51 8.61
C PHE A 24 -3.33 17.83 9.42
N SER A 25 -3.67 17.30 10.59
CA SER A 25 -2.72 16.56 11.43
C SER A 25 -3.27 15.18 11.80
N LEU A 26 -2.41 14.16 11.76
CA LEU A 26 -2.79 12.79 12.05
C LEU A 26 -1.58 12.01 12.57
N ASN A 27 -1.77 11.27 13.66
CA ASN A 27 -0.76 10.33 14.18
C ASN A 27 -1.18 8.90 13.88
N ILE A 28 -0.27 8.12 13.29
CA ILE A 28 -0.48 6.72 12.91
C ILE A 28 0.46 5.87 13.75
N LYS A 29 -0.12 4.96 14.51
CA LYS A 29 0.62 4.10 15.42
C LYS A 29 1.27 2.93 14.68
N LYS A 30 2.38 2.44 15.22
CA LYS A 30 3.02 1.23 14.72
C LYS A 30 2.08 0.02 14.86
N ASN A 31 2.07 -0.82 13.83
CA ASN A 31 1.23 -2.02 13.74
C ASN A 31 -0.29 -1.73 13.82
N GLU A 32 -0.72 -0.53 13.45
CA GLU A 32 -2.13 -0.14 13.38
C GLU A 32 -2.73 -0.51 12.02
N PHE A 33 -4.02 -0.86 12.01
CA PHE A 33 -4.84 -0.90 10.81
C PHE A 33 -5.72 0.35 10.80
N LEU A 34 -5.21 1.41 10.17
CA LEU A 34 -5.91 2.70 10.07
C LEU A 34 -6.82 2.71 8.85
N THR A 35 -8.08 3.10 9.04
CA THR A 35 -9.01 3.34 7.93
C THR A 35 -9.31 4.83 7.80
N LEU A 36 -9.03 5.41 6.64
CA LEU A 36 -9.46 6.75 6.27
C LEU A 36 -10.80 6.65 5.52
N LEU A 37 -11.86 7.09 6.18
CA LEU A 37 -13.22 7.08 5.65
C LEU A 37 -13.68 8.52 5.36
N GLY A 38 -14.45 8.71 4.30
CA GLY A 38 -15.04 10.01 3.98
C GLY A 38 -15.49 10.11 2.53
N PRO A 39 -16.19 11.18 2.14
CA PRO A 39 -16.70 11.38 0.79
C PRO A 39 -15.57 11.55 -0.23
N SER A 40 -15.91 11.43 -1.53
CA SER A 40 -14.96 11.73 -2.62
C SER A 40 -14.49 13.18 -2.52
N GLY A 41 -13.20 13.40 -2.81
CA GLY A 41 -12.61 14.75 -2.82
C GLY A 41 -12.19 15.30 -1.44
N CYS A 42 -12.43 14.59 -0.32
CA CYS A 42 -12.04 15.08 1.01
C CYS A 42 -10.55 14.86 1.37
N GLY A 43 -9.67 14.58 0.40
CA GLY A 43 -8.22 14.53 0.61
C GLY A 43 -7.63 13.18 1.00
N LYS A 44 -8.39 12.08 1.08
CA LYS A 44 -7.87 10.76 1.47
C LYS A 44 -6.74 10.25 0.57
N THR A 45 -7.00 10.17 -0.74
CA THR A 45 -5.99 9.77 -1.74
C THR A 45 -4.82 10.75 -1.79
N THR A 46 -5.08 12.07 -1.64
CA THR A 46 -4.03 13.08 -1.56
C THR A 46 -3.12 12.85 -0.35
N THR A 47 -3.69 12.56 0.81
CA THR A 47 -2.94 12.21 2.03
C THR A 47 -2.07 10.96 1.80
N LEU A 48 -2.62 9.89 1.19
CA LEU A 48 -1.82 8.71 0.85
C LEU A 48 -0.68 9.03 -0.11
N LYS A 49 -0.94 9.83 -1.16
CA LYS A 49 0.09 10.25 -2.12
C LYS A 49 1.20 11.06 -1.46
N ILE A 50 0.86 11.94 -0.52
CA ILE A 50 1.84 12.71 0.25
C ILE A 50 2.68 11.79 1.14
N ILE A 51 2.09 10.83 1.84
CA ILE A 51 2.83 9.83 2.63
C ILE A 51 3.74 8.99 1.73
N ALA A 52 3.27 8.58 0.56
CA ALA A 52 4.04 7.79 -0.40
C ALA A 52 5.15 8.59 -1.11
N GLY A 53 5.07 9.94 -1.11
CA GLY A 53 5.99 10.81 -1.82
C GLY A 53 5.68 11.01 -3.30
N PHE A 54 4.49 10.62 -3.76
CA PHE A 54 4.00 10.88 -5.12
C PHE A 54 3.43 12.29 -5.28
N GLU A 55 3.17 12.97 -4.16
CA GLU A 55 2.68 14.33 -4.09
C GLU A 55 3.40 15.05 -2.96
N TYR A 56 3.59 16.36 -3.10
CA TYR A 56 4.17 17.21 -2.07
C TYR A 56 3.07 18.03 -1.40
N ALA A 57 3.12 18.14 -0.07
CA ALA A 57 2.33 19.12 0.65
C ALA A 57 2.86 20.53 0.34
N ASP A 58 1.95 21.51 0.34
CA ASP A 58 2.33 22.92 0.15
C ASP A 58 2.92 23.50 1.44
N ASP A 59 2.46 22.98 2.60
CA ASP A 59 3.02 23.29 3.93
C ASP A 59 2.83 22.08 4.87
N GLY A 60 3.53 22.11 6.00
CA GLY A 60 3.48 21.06 7.01
C GLY A 60 4.58 20.00 6.84
N LYS A 61 4.50 18.94 7.64
CA LYS A 61 5.54 17.90 7.70
C LYS A 61 4.97 16.49 7.73
N VAL A 62 5.65 15.59 7.02
CA VAL A 62 5.48 14.15 7.13
C VAL A 62 6.69 13.59 7.88
N ILE A 63 6.45 13.07 9.07
CA ILE A 63 7.50 12.49 9.91
C ILE A 63 7.32 10.97 9.92
N PHE A 64 8.36 10.23 9.60
CA PHE A 64 8.40 8.76 9.64
C PHE A 64 9.45 8.32 10.66
N GLU A 65 9.01 7.59 11.70
CA GLU A 65 9.87 7.16 12.81
C GLU A 65 10.77 8.31 13.34
N GLY A 66 10.17 9.48 13.55
CA GLY A 66 10.84 10.67 14.06
C GLY A 66 11.68 11.45 13.05
N LYS A 67 11.77 11.01 11.78
CA LYS A 67 12.52 11.71 10.72
C LYS A 67 11.58 12.40 9.75
N ASP A 68 11.87 13.65 9.41
CA ASP A 68 11.18 14.36 8.34
C ASP A 68 11.51 13.72 6.97
N ILE A 69 10.47 13.30 6.24
CA ILE A 69 10.59 12.64 4.94
C ILE A 69 9.99 13.45 3.79
N ASN A 70 9.67 14.73 4.00
CA ASN A 70 9.05 15.56 2.96
C ASN A 70 9.84 15.51 1.64
N ASN A 71 11.16 15.64 1.70
CA ASN A 71 12.05 15.65 0.54
C ASN A 71 12.59 14.26 0.16
N THR A 72 12.12 13.18 0.83
CA THR A 72 12.55 11.82 0.51
C THR A 72 11.76 11.30 -0.70
N PRO A 73 12.43 10.89 -1.79
CA PRO A 73 11.74 10.40 -2.98
C PRO A 73 11.00 9.06 -2.69
N PRO A 74 9.95 8.73 -3.46
CA PRO A 74 9.10 7.55 -3.21
C PRO A 74 9.86 6.24 -3.04
N TYR A 75 10.86 6.00 -3.89
CA TYR A 75 11.63 4.74 -3.89
C TYR A 75 12.55 4.56 -2.67
N GLN A 76 12.78 5.61 -1.88
CA GLN A 76 13.56 5.56 -0.64
C GLN A 76 12.68 5.52 0.61
N ARG A 77 11.37 5.72 0.47
CA ARG A 77 10.45 5.67 1.61
C ARG A 77 10.16 4.21 1.99
N PRO A 78 10.13 3.87 3.28
CA PRO A 78 9.85 2.50 3.74
C PRO A 78 8.35 2.18 3.71
N VAL A 79 7.66 2.65 2.68
CA VAL A 79 6.23 2.45 2.42
C VAL A 79 6.03 1.86 1.04
N ASN A 80 5.02 1.01 0.87
CA ASN A 80 4.58 0.55 -0.44
C ASN A 80 3.10 0.87 -0.64
N THR A 81 2.71 1.08 -1.90
CA THR A 81 1.34 1.47 -2.26
C THR A 81 0.70 0.44 -3.18
N VAL A 82 -0.54 0.06 -2.87
CA VAL A 82 -1.44 -0.65 -3.77
C VAL A 82 -2.46 0.34 -4.28
N PHE A 83 -2.47 0.57 -5.58
CA PHE A 83 -3.37 1.51 -6.25
C PHE A 83 -4.72 0.87 -6.56
N GLN A 84 -5.75 1.68 -6.74
CA GLN A 84 -7.12 1.29 -7.05
C GLN A 84 -7.22 0.35 -8.28
N LYS A 85 -6.42 0.56 -9.32
CA LYS A 85 -6.35 -0.30 -10.52
C LYS A 85 -5.27 -1.40 -10.42
N TYR A 86 -4.82 -1.74 -9.22
CA TYR A 86 -3.80 -2.76 -8.90
C TYR A 86 -2.43 -2.55 -9.58
N ALA A 87 -2.36 -1.89 -10.72
CA ALA A 87 -1.14 -1.58 -11.49
C ALA A 87 -0.21 -2.79 -11.71
N LEU A 88 -0.78 -3.99 -11.90
CA LEU A 88 0.00 -5.18 -12.27
C LEU A 88 0.60 -5.00 -13.66
N PHE A 89 1.77 -5.58 -13.88
CA PHE A 89 2.45 -5.56 -15.18
C PHE A 89 1.83 -6.63 -16.10
N PRO A 90 1.05 -6.25 -17.15
CA PRO A 90 0.28 -7.20 -17.94
C PRO A 90 1.15 -8.12 -18.80
N HIS A 91 2.36 -7.70 -19.14
CA HIS A 91 3.35 -8.47 -19.93
C HIS A 91 4.17 -9.47 -19.08
N MET A 92 3.99 -9.46 -17.77
CA MET A 92 4.65 -10.34 -16.81
C MET A 92 3.68 -11.38 -16.27
N ASN A 93 4.16 -12.58 -15.96
CA ASN A 93 3.39 -13.55 -15.20
C ASN A 93 3.32 -13.17 -13.72
N ILE A 94 2.62 -13.98 -12.92
CA ILE A 94 2.41 -13.70 -11.48
C ILE A 94 3.72 -13.72 -10.70
N TYR A 95 4.57 -14.72 -10.95
CA TYR A 95 5.90 -14.79 -10.33
C TYR A 95 6.72 -13.54 -10.63
N GLU A 96 6.77 -13.11 -11.88
CA GLU A 96 7.54 -11.94 -12.31
C GLU A 96 7.01 -10.64 -11.70
N ASN A 97 5.68 -10.50 -11.60
CA ASN A 97 5.05 -9.36 -10.91
C ASN A 97 5.51 -9.28 -9.46
N ILE A 98 5.46 -10.38 -8.70
CA ILE A 98 5.87 -10.38 -7.28
C ILE A 98 7.39 -10.20 -7.16
N ALA A 99 8.18 -10.89 -7.99
CA ALA A 99 9.64 -10.87 -7.96
C ALA A 99 10.24 -9.53 -8.39
N PHE A 100 9.47 -8.64 -9.03
CA PHE A 100 9.98 -7.44 -9.69
C PHE A 100 10.86 -6.57 -8.77
N GLY A 101 10.34 -6.20 -7.59
CA GLY A 101 11.07 -5.38 -6.63
C GLY A 101 12.33 -6.08 -6.07
N LEU A 102 12.27 -7.40 -5.89
CA LEU A 102 13.41 -8.19 -5.41
C LEU A 102 14.53 -8.27 -6.44
N ARG A 103 14.16 -8.35 -7.75
CA ARG A 103 15.13 -8.31 -8.85
C ARG A 103 15.84 -6.96 -8.94
N ILE A 104 15.11 -5.85 -8.73
CA ILE A 104 15.72 -4.50 -8.66
C ILE A 104 16.73 -4.41 -7.52
N LYS A 105 16.42 -5.03 -6.38
CA LYS A 105 17.34 -5.15 -5.24
C LYS A 105 18.50 -6.11 -5.46
N LYS A 106 18.53 -6.79 -6.63
CA LYS A 106 19.57 -7.77 -7.02
C LYS A 106 19.74 -8.93 -6.03
N LEU A 107 18.64 -9.39 -5.43
CA LEU A 107 18.68 -10.54 -4.54
C LEU A 107 19.01 -11.83 -5.32
N PRO A 108 19.64 -12.84 -4.66
CA PRO A 108 19.88 -14.15 -5.25
C PRO A 108 18.58 -14.82 -5.70
N LYS A 109 18.64 -15.59 -6.81
CA LYS A 109 17.45 -16.25 -7.36
C LYS A 109 16.74 -17.15 -6.36
N GLU A 110 17.49 -17.93 -5.59
CA GLU A 110 16.97 -18.85 -4.57
C GLU A 110 16.17 -18.11 -3.49
N GLU A 111 16.64 -16.94 -3.07
CA GLU A 111 15.94 -16.09 -2.12
C GLU A 111 14.67 -15.50 -2.73
N ILE A 112 14.71 -15.06 -3.99
CA ILE A 112 13.54 -14.58 -4.73
C ILE A 112 12.50 -15.68 -4.81
N ASP A 113 12.89 -16.90 -5.23
CA ASP A 113 12.00 -18.06 -5.36
C ASP A 113 11.29 -18.38 -4.03
N ARG A 114 12.03 -18.35 -2.92
CA ARG A 114 11.50 -18.58 -1.58
C ARG A 114 10.48 -17.50 -1.20
N LYS A 115 10.85 -16.21 -1.32
CA LYS A 115 9.99 -15.09 -0.95
C LYS A 115 8.71 -15.04 -1.80
N VAL A 116 8.79 -15.30 -3.10
CA VAL A 116 7.62 -15.35 -3.98
C VAL A 116 6.66 -16.47 -3.55
N LYS A 117 7.16 -17.68 -3.26
CA LYS A 117 6.35 -18.79 -2.77
C LYS A 117 5.66 -18.47 -1.43
N GLU A 118 6.40 -17.84 -0.51
CA GLU A 118 5.83 -17.39 0.77
C GLU A 118 4.71 -16.38 0.60
N MET A 119 4.87 -15.42 -0.33
CA MET A 119 3.83 -14.44 -0.64
C MET A 119 2.61 -15.07 -1.30
N LEU A 120 2.79 -15.99 -2.26
CA LEU A 120 1.67 -16.71 -2.89
C LEU A 120 0.89 -17.54 -1.87
N LYS A 121 1.58 -18.18 -0.93
CA LYS A 121 0.95 -18.88 0.19
C LYS A 121 0.19 -17.92 1.11
N LEU A 122 0.76 -16.74 1.40
CA LEU A 122 0.12 -15.73 2.25
C LEU A 122 -1.21 -15.25 1.66
N VAL A 123 -1.29 -15.09 0.33
CA VAL A 123 -2.49 -14.61 -0.38
C VAL A 123 -3.37 -15.74 -0.93
N ALA A 124 -3.12 -16.99 -0.55
CA ALA A 124 -3.85 -18.19 -0.96
C ALA A 124 -3.96 -18.37 -2.50
N LEU A 125 -2.84 -18.17 -3.19
CA LEU A 125 -2.71 -18.33 -4.65
C LEU A 125 -1.48 -19.20 -5.01
N GLU A 126 -1.21 -20.24 -4.21
CA GLU A 126 -0.17 -21.24 -4.50
C GLU A 126 -0.46 -21.91 -5.85
N GLY A 127 0.59 -22.15 -6.66
CA GLY A 127 0.46 -22.75 -7.99
C GLY A 127 0.04 -21.80 -9.11
N TYR A 128 -0.06 -20.48 -8.83
CA TYR A 128 -0.42 -19.47 -9.82
C TYR A 128 0.80 -18.78 -10.46
N GLU A 129 2.01 -19.20 -10.13
CA GLU A 129 3.27 -18.54 -10.49
C GLU A 129 3.36 -18.21 -11.98
N ASN A 130 2.99 -19.18 -12.84
CA ASN A 130 3.13 -19.08 -14.29
C ASN A 130 1.88 -18.52 -15.00
N ARG A 131 0.84 -18.17 -14.27
CA ARG A 131 -0.37 -17.61 -14.88
C ARG A 131 -0.16 -16.17 -15.34
N LYS A 132 -0.91 -15.77 -16.37
CA LYS A 132 -0.97 -14.38 -16.85
C LYS A 132 -1.94 -13.58 -15.96
N VAL A 133 -1.69 -12.28 -15.83
CA VAL A 133 -2.54 -11.35 -15.07
C VAL A 133 -3.98 -11.37 -15.55
N ASP A 134 -4.18 -11.39 -16.88
CA ASP A 134 -5.51 -11.36 -17.51
C ASP A 134 -6.37 -12.60 -17.24
N SER A 135 -5.74 -13.70 -16.80
CA SER A 135 -6.46 -14.92 -16.45
C SER A 135 -7.06 -14.90 -15.02
N LEU A 136 -6.79 -13.84 -14.27
CA LEU A 136 -7.19 -13.70 -12.87
C LEU A 136 -8.47 -12.89 -12.73
N SER A 137 -9.32 -13.27 -11.75
CA SER A 137 -10.41 -12.41 -11.29
C SER A 137 -9.89 -11.13 -10.62
N GLY A 138 -10.74 -10.09 -10.50
CA GLY A 138 -10.37 -8.84 -9.85
C GLY A 138 -9.83 -9.02 -8.43
N GLY A 139 -10.46 -9.89 -7.63
CA GLY A 139 -9.99 -10.21 -6.28
C GLY A 139 -8.64 -10.94 -6.27
N GLN A 140 -8.39 -11.82 -7.26
CA GLN A 140 -7.09 -12.48 -7.40
C GLN A 140 -6.00 -11.49 -7.84
N GLN A 141 -6.31 -10.58 -8.78
CA GLN A 141 -5.38 -9.52 -9.19
C GLN A 141 -5.01 -8.62 -8.01
N GLN A 142 -5.97 -8.27 -7.19
CA GLN A 142 -5.76 -7.51 -5.98
C GLN A 142 -4.82 -8.22 -5.00
N ARG A 143 -5.05 -9.51 -4.74
CA ARG A 143 -4.18 -10.32 -3.87
C ARG A 143 -2.74 -10.36 -4.39
N ILE A 144 -2.54 -10.47 -5.70
CA ILE A 144 -1.20 -10.41 -6.30
C ILE A 144 -0.57 -9.02 -6.15
N ALA A 145 -1.34 -7.93 -6.31
CA ALA A 145 -0.82 -6.59 -6.08
C ALA A 145 -0.37 -6.38 -4.62
N ILE A 146 -1.13 -6.92 -3.67
CA ILE A 146 -0.77 -6.92 -2.25
C ILE A 146 0.50 -7.75 -2.02
N ALA A 147 0.58 -8.98 -2.56
CA ALA A 147 1.77 -9.82 -2.47
C ALA A 147 3.03 -9.13 -3.03
N ARG A 148 2.90 -8.46 -4.19
CA ARG A 148 3.98 -7.67 -4.80
C ARG A 148 4.42 -6.50 -3.91
N ALA A 149 3.50 -5.86 -3.23
CA ALA A 149 3.83 -4.78 -2.31
C ALA A 149 4.49 -5.32 -1.02
N LEU A 150 3.98 -6.42 -0.48
CA LEU A 150 4.45 -7.00 0.78
C LEU A 150 5.81 -7.72 0.67
N VAL A 151 6.15 -8.30 -0.50
CA VAL A 151 7.40 -9.04 -0.69
C VAL A 151 8.64 -8.20 -0.44
N ASN A 152 8.53 -6.88 -0.55
CA ASN A 152 9.60 -5.94 -0.25
C ASN A 152 9.76 -5.62 1.24
N GLU A 153 8.92 -6.21 2.10
CA GLU A 153 8.93 -6.05 3.57
C GLU A 153 8.82 -4.57 3.98
N PRO A 154 7.78 -3.83 3.51
CA PRO A 154 7.60 -2.45 3.89
C PRO A 154 7.21 -2.35 5.37
N LYS A 155 7.54 -1.23 6.03
CA LYS A 155 7.03 -0.94 7.37
C LYS A 155 5.57 -0.49 7.37
N VAL A 156 5.14 0.11 6.27
CA VAL A 156 3.76 0.60 6.06
C VAL A 156 3.27 0.21 4.68
N LEU A 157 2.05 -0.35 4.61
CA LEU A 157 1.33 -0.60 3.37
C LEU A 157 0.20 0.40 3.22
N LEU A 158 0.22 1.14 2.12
CA LEU A 158 -0.81 2.11 1.72
C LEU A 158 -1.76 1.43 0.73
N LEU A 159 -3.06 1.51 0.98
CA LEU A 159 -4.10 0.87 0.19
C LEU A 159 -5.12 1.92 -0.26
N ASP A 160 -5.01 2.36 -1.51
CA ASP A 160 -5.88 3.39 -2.09
C ASP A 160 -7.09 2.75 -2.78
N GLU A 161 -8.23 2.73 -2.10
CA GLU A 161 -9.50 2.13 -2.55
C GLU A 161 -9.36 0.71 -3.15
N PRO A 162 -8.59 -0.18 -2.53
CA PRO A 162 -8.22 -1.44 -3.16
C PRO A 162 -9.43 -2.36 -3.40
N LEU A 163 -10.56 -2.12 -2.73
CA LEU A 163 -11.76 -2.95 -2.77
C LEU A 163 -12.90 -2.31 -3.61
N GLY A 164 -12.68 -1.14 -4.19
CA GLY A 164 -13.73 -0.37 -4.87
C GLY A 164 -14.36 -1.09 -6.07
N ALA A 165 -13.61 -1.94 -6.76
CA ALA A 165 -14.07 -2.69 -7.94
C ALA A 165 -14.73 -4.05 -7.61
N LEU A 166 -14.82 -4.43 -6.33
CA LEU A 166 -15.37 -5.71 -5.90
C LEU A 166 -16.84 -5.59 -5.48
N ASP A 167 -17.61 -6.67 -5.69
CA ASP A 167 -18.95 -6.79 -5.13
C ASP A 167 -18.93 -6.78 -3.58
N LEU A 168 -20.09 -6.55 -2.97
CA LEU A 168 -20.19 -6.36 -1.52
C LEU A 168 -19.68 -7.56 -0.71
N LYS A 169 -20.01 -8.79 -1.13
CA LYS A 169 -19.63 -10.02 -0.42
C LYS A 169 -18.11 -10.20 -0.47
N LEU A 170 -17.53 -10.14 -1.66
CA LEU A 170 -16.09 -10.28 -1.86
C LEU A 170 -15.31 -9.16 -1.17
N ARG A 171 -15.86 -7.94 -1.13
CA ARG A 171 -15.29 -6.80 -0.40
C ARG A 171 -15.18 -7.10 1.10
N GLN A 172 -16.25 -7.62 1.73
CA GLN A 172 -16.24 -7.97 3.15
C GLN A 172 -15.24 -9.09 3.45
N GLU A 173 -15.19 -10.13 2.63
CA GLU A 173 -14.22 -11.23 2.76
C GLU A 173 -12.77 -10.69 2.68
N MET A 174 -12.49 -9.83 1.70
CA MET A 174 -11.17 -9.23 1.51
C MET A 174 -10.76 -8.28 2.66
N GLN A 175 -11.70 -7.53 3.25
CA GLN A 175 -11.39 -6.72 4.43
C GLN A 175 -10.93 -7.57 5.61
N ILE A 176 -11.61 -8.69 5.85
CA ILE A 176 -11.23 -9.64 6.92
C ILE A 176 -9.85 -10.22 6.64
N GLU A 177 -9.58 -10.62 5.39
CA GLU A 177 -8.26 -11.14 5.00
C GLU A 177 -7.15 -10.13 5.17
N LEU A 178 -7.34 -8.88 4.73
CA LEU A 178 -6.38 -7.79 4.90
C LEU A 178 -6.03 -7.57 6.38
N LYS A 179 -7.04 -7.58 7.26
CA LYS A 179 -6.83 -7.43 8.69
C LYS A 179 -6.04 -8.60 9.27
N ARG A 180 -6.34 -9.84 8.85
CA ARG A 180 -5.58 -11.03 9.25
C ARG A 180 -4.13 -10.98 8.76
N MET A 181 -3.90 -10.56 7.51
CA MET A 181 -2.55 -10.39 6.97
C MET A 181 -1.76 -9.35 7.75
N GLN A 182 -2.38 -8.21 8.05
CA GLN A 182 -1.77 -7.14 8.85
C GLN A 182 -1.34 -7.65 10.23
N GLN A 183 -2.21 -8.36 10.94
CA GLN A 183 -1.90 -8.94 12.25
C GLN A 183 -0.77 -9.99 12.18
N LYS A 184 -0.79 -10.85 11.15
CA LYS A 184 0.24 -11.88 10.97
C LYS A 184 1.61 -11.30 10.66
N LEU A 185 1.66 -10.20 9.89
CA LEU A 185 2.90 -9.56 9.46
C LEU A 185 3.44 -8.54 10.48
N GLY A 186 2.58 -8.04 11.37
CA GLY A 186 2.96 -7.01 12.35
C GLY A 186 3.41 -5.70 11.70
N ILE A 187 2.82 -5.31 10.56
CA ILE A 187 3.12 -4.05 9.86
C ILE A 187 1.92 -3.10 9.93
N THR A 188 2.13 -1.84 9.64
CA THR A 188 1.06 -0.83 9.65
C THR A 188 0.36 -0.79 8.30
N PHE A 189 -0.98 -0.82 8.31
CA PHE A 189 -1.81 -0.63 7.12
C PHE A 189 -2.55 0.70 7.19
N ILE A 190 -2.55 1.45 6.09
CA ILE A 190 -3.38 2.64 5.91
C ILE A 190 -4.30 2.38 4.73
N PHE A 191 -5.58 2.29 5.01
CA PHE A 191 -6.62 1.87 4.07
C PHE A 191 -7.57 3.01 3.79
N VAL A 192 -7.72 3.40 2.53
CA VAL A 192 -8.71 4.39 2.08
C VAL A 192 -9.93 3.69 1.53
N THR A 193 -11.11 4.12 1.94
CA THR A 193 -12.40 3.62 1.45
C THR A 193 -13.46 4.71 1.47
N HIS A 194 -14.56 4.45 0.75
CA HIS A 194 -15.79 5.25 0.74
C HIS A 194 -16.88 4.62 1.58
#